data_a97f5c2391d60fdaf1ef3986183ca6f5
#
_entry.id   a97f5c2391d60fdaf1ef3986183ca6f5
#
_cell.length_a   1.000
_cell.length_b   1.000
_cell.length_c   1.000
_cell.angle_alpha   90.00
_cell.angle_beta   90.00
_cell.angle_gamma   90.00
#
_symmetry.space_group_name_H-M   'P 1'
#
loop_
_entity.id
_entity.type
_entity.pdbx_description
1 polymer ?
#
loop_
_entity_poly.entity_id
_entity_poly.type
_entity_poly.pdbx_seq_one_letter_code
_entity_poly.pdbx_strand_id
1 'polypeptide(L)'
;MTASSAPQPQPGISRMVRVAASLADVPAEAVIDRDHPLTDMVRHWLSLMTSGEARDISAKDYGRYDDTHVNLPVRDGYGGLVKRISAGLPIRLGCPVRRIARTAQGFEIETPEGTLRRETVIVTASVNVLLSDAIAFAPALPADLLATREQVRCGSYEKVVIRFEGDPFGGFRSEFCDVVDPLGSHPLNIEVGHHGRPLAIAHFAGDMPRDMAAAGQPAMIDLLKEKLVSAFGSSVARAMTGGTTTTWGADPFIRGGYAYARAGHAAARDAMIAADLAPQDGRLRGNL
;
A
#
# COMPACT_ATOMS: atom_id res chain seq x y z
N MET A 1 -33.02 -8.44 11.97
CA MET A 1 -31.89 -8.75 11.06
C MET A 1 -30.66 -8.07 11.65
N THR A 2 -29.82 -8.86 12.29
CA THR A 2 -28.64 -8.43 13.05
C THR A 2 -27.56 -8.01 12.08
N ALA A 3 -27.00 -6.80 12.31
CA ALA A 3 -25.82 -6.33 11.61
C ALA A 3 -24.72 -7.39 11.69
N SER A 4 -24.31 -7.95 10.54
CA SER A 4 -23.15 -8.80 10.42
C SER A 4 -21.94 -7.93 10.77
N SER A 5 -21.28 -8.24 11.86
CA SER A 5 -19.98 -7.67 12.22
C SER A 5 -18.99 -7.95 11.08
N ALA A 6 -18.18 -6.94 10.74
CA ALA A 6 -17.06 -7.11 9.83
C ALA A 6 -16.30 -8.42 10.16
N PRO A 7 -15.81 -9.16 9.13
CA PRO A 7 -15.10 -10.41 9.37
C PRO A 7 -13.92 -10.13 10.31
N GLN A 8 -13.96 -10.75 11.47
CA GLN A 8 -12.85 -10.75 12.41
C GLN A 8 -11.63 -11.35 11.69
N PRO A 9 -10.43 -10.79 11.83
CA PRO A 9 -9.24 -11.39 11.28
C PRO A 9 -9.18 -12.85 11.74
N GLN A 10 -9.03 -13.76 10.78
CA GLN A 10 -9.07 -15.19 11.03
C GLN A 10 -8.10 -15.52 12.18
N PRO A 11 -8.50 -16.27 13.20
CA PRO A 11 -7.65 -16.60 14.36
C PRO A 11 -6.26 -17.13 14.00
N GLY A 12 -6.15 -17.75 12.80
CA GLY A 12 -4.90 -18.26 12.24
C GLY A 12 -3.87 -17.18 11.95
N ILE A 13 -4.23 -16.07 11.30
CA ILE A 13 -3.28 -14.99 10.95
C ILE A 13 -2.76 -14.31 12.23
N SER A 14 -3.62 -13.98 13.17
CA SER A 14 -3.21 -13.37 14.45
C SER A 14 -2.32 -14.30 15.29
N ARG A 15 -2.51 -15.63 15.19
CA ARG A 15 -1.65 -16.61 15.85
C ARG A 15 -0.29 -16.71 15.16
N MET A 16 -0.25 -16.75 13.84
CA MET A 16 0.98 -16.75 13.05
C MET A 16 1.84 -15.52 13.34
N VAL A 17 1.23 -14.34 13.36
CA VAL A 17 1.92 -13.07 13.66
C VAL A 17 2.59 -13.12 15.04
N ARG A 18 1.89 -13.60 16.07
CA ARG A 18 2.44 -13.70 17.43
C ARG A 18 3.56 -14.75 17.57
N VAL A 19 3.45 -15.87 16.87
CA VAL A 19 4.50 -16.87 16.83
C VAL A 19 5.71 -16.35 16.08
N ALA A 20 5.50 -15.68 14.95
CA ALA A 20 6.57 -15.10 14.16
C ALA A 20 7.37 -14.02 14.89
N ALA A 21 6.75 -13.23 15.77
CA ALA A 21 7.43 -12.21 16.56
C ALA A 21 8.48 -12.79 17.54
N SER A 22 8.35 -14.04 17.92
CA SER A 22 9.29 -14.74 18.81
C SER A 22 10.38 -15.55 18.08
N LEU A 23 10.26 -15.71 16.76
CA LEU A 23 11.17 -16.51 15.95
C LEU A 23 12.37 -15.70 15.44
N ALA A 24 13.34 -16.42 14.85
CA ALA A 24 14.37 -15.80 14.03
C ALA A 24 13.73 -14.97 12.92
N ASP A 25 14.44 -13.97 12.42
CA ASP A 25 13.95 -13.11 11.32
C ASP A 25 13.95 -13.89 10.01
N VAL A 26 12.85 -14.60 9.77
CA VAL A 26 12.63 -15.46 8.61
C VAL A 26 11.57 -14.86 7.66
N PRO A 27 11.50 -15.32 6.40
CA PRO A 27 10.38 -15.00 5.53
C PRO A 27 9.05 -15.42 6.15
N ALA A 28 7.99 -14.60 5.98
CA ALA A 28 6.65 -14.96 6.44
C ALA A 28 6.17 -16.29 5.84
N GLU A 29 6.60 -16.63 4.63
CA GLU A 29 6.35 -17.94 3.99
C GLU A 29 6.82 -19.13 4.82
N ALA A 30 7.88 -18.98 5.60
CA ALA A 30 8.43 -20.07 6.44
C ALA A 30 7.55 -20.42 7.65
N VAL A 31 6.62 -19.53 8.02
CA VAL A 31 5.70 -19.71 9.16
C VAL A 31 4.26 -20.00 8.73
N ILE A 32 3.99 -20.06 7.42
CA ILE A 32 2.71 -20.43 6.85
C ILE A 32 2.62 -21.96 6.76
N ASP A 33 1.51 -22.52 7.26
CA ASP A 33 1.21 -23.94 7.07
C ASP A 33 0.87 -24.19 5.59
N ARG A 34 1.75 -24.87 4.89
CA ARG A 34 1.62 -25.10 3.43
C ARG A 34 0.54 -26.10 3.06
N ASP A 35 0.16 -26.95 3.99
CA ASP A 35 -0.83 -28.01 3.76
C ASP A 35 -2.25 -27.55 4.14
N HIS A 36 -2.40 -26.35 4.69
CA HIS A 36 -3.70 -25.82 5.07
C HIS A 36 -4.51 -25.38 3.83
N PRO A 37 -5.82 -25.72 3.73
CA PRO A 37 -6.64 -25.36 2.57
C PRO A 37 -6.74 -23.89 2.24
N LEU A 38 -6.47 -23.00 3.22
CA LEU A 38 -6.53 -21.54 3.07
C LEU A 38 -5.15 -20.90 2.91
N THR A 39 -4.12 -21.66 2.60
CA THR A 39 -2.75 -21.16 2.49
C THR A 39 -2.62 -20.02 1.48
N ASP A 40 -3.20 -20.16 0.30
CA ASP A 40 -3.15 -19.13 -0.72
C ASP A 40 -3.93 -17.86 -0.32
N MET A 41 -5.02 -18.04 0.43
CA MET A 41 -5.75 -16.93 1.03
C MET A 41 -4.90 -16.19 2.06
N VAL A 42 -4.15 -16.91 2.91
CA VAL A 42 -3.24 -16.30 3.90
C VAL A 42 -2.12 -15.52 3.20
N ARG A 43 -1.52 -16.07 2.14
CA ARG A 43 -0.53 -15.36 1.31
C ARG A 43 -1.11 -14.09 0.72
N HIS A 44 -2.28 -14.19 0.13
CA HIS A 44 -3.00 -13.05 -0.44
C HIS A 44 -3.27 -11.95 0.59
N TRP A 45 -3.79 -12.30 1.78
CA TRP A 45 -4.01 -11.35 2.87
C TRP A 45 -2.72 -10.69 3.35
N LEU A 46 -1.62 -11.43 3.45
CA LEU A 46 -0.32 -10.83 3.78
C LEU A 46 0.12 -9.81 2.71
N SER A 47 -0.07 -10.14 1.43
CA SER A 47 0.23 -9.20 0.36
C SER A 47 -0.66 -7.95 0.43
N LEU A 48 -1.94 -8.07 0.74
CA LEU A 48 -2.83 -6.92 0.93
C LEU A 48 -2.40 -6.02 2.11
N MET A 49 -1.88 -6.61 3.18
CA MET A 49 -1.45 -5.87 4.38
C MET A 49 -0.07 -5.22 4.23
N THR A 50 0.78 -5.72 3.35
CA THR A 50 2.19 -5.32 3.25
C THR A 50 2.61 -4.83 1.88
N SER A 51 1.82 -5.09 0.84
CA SER A 51 2.14 -4.89 -0.59
C SER A 51 3.30 -5.76 -1.10
N GLY A 52 3.81 -6.70 -0.28
CA GLY A 52 4.89 -7.63 -0.63
C GLY A 52 4.41 -9.07 -0.70
N GLU A 53 5.31 -9.97 -1.10
CA GLU A 53 5.05 -11.40 -1.10
C GLU A 53 5.50 -12.05 0.20
N ALA A 54 4.81 -13.12 0.65
CA ALA A 54 5.14 -13.82 1.89
C ALA A 54 6.60 -14.30 1.94
N ARG A 55 7.21 -14.60 0.78
CA ARG A 55 8.62 -15.01 0.67
C ARG A 55 9.62 -13.88 0.91
N ASP A 56 9.20 -12.62 0.75
CA ASP A 56 10.06 -11.45 0.86
C ASP A 56 9.94 -10.73 2.20
N ILE A 57 8.78 -10.83 2.85
CA ILE A 57 8.43 -10.11 4.07
C ILE A 57 9.09 -10.76 5.29
N SER A 58 9.69 -9.94 6.16
CA SER A 58 10.11 -10.39 7.49
C SER A 58 8.89 -10.75 8.34
N ALA A 59 8.77 -12.01 8.75
CA ALA A 59 7.75 -12.45 9.70
C ALA A 59 7.83 -11.67 11.02
N LYS A 60 9.07 -11.34 11.46
CA LYS A 60 9.33 -10.61 12.69
C LYS A 60 8.92 -9.14 12.61
N ASP A 61 9.17 -8.46 11.48
CA ASP A 61 8.72 -7.08 11.25
C ASP A 61 7.19 -7.04 11.20
N TYR A 62 6.57 -7.93 10.44
CA TYR A 62 5.12 -8.03 10.36
C TYR A 62 4.48 -8.36 11.72
N GLY A 63 5.12 -9.20 12.52
CA GLY A 63 4.65 -9.56 13.87
C GLY A 63 4.62 -8.38 14.86
N ARG A 64 5.32 -7.28 14.56
CA ARG A 64 5.29 -6.04 15.35
C ARG A 64 4.16 -5.09 14.95
N TYR A 65 3.46 -5.40 13.84
CA TYR A 65 2.36 -4.58 13.37
C TYR A 65 1.20 -4.62 14.38
N ASP A 66 0.85 -3.46 14.90
CA ASP A 66 -0.29 -3.27 15.80
C ASP A 66 -1.48 -2.76 14.98
N ASP A 67 -2.55 -3.54 14.95
CA ASP A 67 -3.77 -3.23 14.21
C ASP A 67 -4.94 -3.03 15.18
N THR A 68 -5.62 -1.91 15.05
CA THR A 68 -6.84 -1.63 15.80
C THR A 68 -8.02 -2.48 15.35
N HIS A 69 -7.91 -3.18 14.23
CA HIS A 69 -8.98 -3.95 13.57
C HIS A 69 -10.20 -3.11 13.18
N VAL A 70 -10.07 -1.78 13.20
CA VAL A 70 -11.13 -0.85 12.82
C VAL A 70 -10.75 -0.19 11.49
N ASN A 71 -11.41 -0.63 10.43
CA ASN A 71 -11.26 -0.08 9.09
C ASN A 71 -12.53 0.69 8.72
N LEU A 72 -12.42 1.99 8.55
CA LEU A 72 -13.53 2.87 8.20
C LEU A 72 -13.34 3.42 6.78
N PRO A 73 -14.05 2.90 5.80
CA PRO A 73 -14.00 3.44 4.45
C PRO A 73 -14.55 4.87 4.42
N VAL A 74 -13.86 5.75 3.72
CA VAL A 74 -14.26 7.16 3.61
C VAL A 74 -15.33 7.31 2.55
N ARG A 75 -16.53 7.75 2.93
CA ARG A 75 -17.71 7.86 2.07
C ARG A 75 -17.46 8.60 0.75
N ASP A 76 -16.77 9.76 0.83
CA ASP A 76 -16.50 10.61 -0.33
C ASP A 76 -15.12 10.37 -0.95
N GLY A 77 -14.50 9.24 -0.58
CA GLY A 77 -13.15 8.87 -0.95
C GLY A 77 -12.08 9.59 -0.11
N TYR A 78 -10.94 8.92 0.05
CA TYR A 78 -9.82 9.43 0.87
C TYR A 78 -9.27 10.75 0.30
N GLY A 79 -9.20 10.90 -1.02
CA GLY A 79 -8.79 12.15 -1.66
C GLY A 79 -9.72 13.33 -1.32
N GLY A 80 -11.02 13.09 -1.20
CA GLY A 80 -11.99 14.09 -0.73
C GLY A 80 -11.73 14.53 0.71
N LEU A 81 -11.37 13.59 1.58
CA LEU A 81 -10.97 13.88 2.96
C LEU A 81 -9.68 14.74 2.99
N VAL A 82 -8.65 14.33 2.27
CA VAL A 82 -7.38 15.09 2.19
C VAL A 82 -7.61 16.50 1.66
N LYS A 83 -8.43 16.67 0.61
CA LYS A 83 -8.80 17.98 0.10
C LYS A 83 -9.46 18.87 1.15
N ARG A 84 -10.33 18.32 1.99
CA ARG A 84 -10.99 19.09 3.08
C ARG A 84 -9.99 19.48 4.17
N ILE A 85 -9.12 18.56 4.59
CA ILE A 85 -8.11 18.83 5.63
C ILE A 85 -7.10 19.87 5.15
N SER A 86 -6.73 19.84 3.88
CA SER A 86 -5.76 20.76 3.29
C SER A 86 -6.33 22.09 2.82
N ALA A 87 -7.63 22.30 2.97
CA ALA A 87 -8.27 23.54 2.55
C ALA A 87 -7.66 24.77 3.28
N GLY A 88 -7.24 25.77 2.53
CA GLY A 88 -6.59 26.98 3.06
C GLY A 88 -5.09 26.85 3.31
N LEU A 89 -4.48 25.68 3.14
CA LEU A 89 -3.03 25.54 3.18
C LEU A 89 -2.40 26.01 1.86
N PRO A 90 -1.21 26.66 1.90
CA PRO A 90 -0.53 27.16 0.70
C PRO A 90 0.18 26.02 -0.06
N ILE A 91 -0.61 25.13 -0.66
CA ILE A 91 -0.11 23.97 -1.40
C ILE A 91 0.19 24.36 -2.86
N ARG A 92 1.36 24.01 -3.34
CA ARG A 92 1.73 24.11 -4.76
C ARG A 92 1.66 22.73 -5.40
N LEU A 93 0.73 22.55 -6.31
CA LEU A 93 0.59 21.34 -7.12
C LEU A 93 1.44 21.48 -8.39
N GLY A 94 1.85 20.32 -8.96
CA GLY A 94 2.65 20.33 -10.19
C GLY A 94 4.07 20.92 -10.03
N CYS A 95 4.55 21.05 -8.80
CA CYS A 95 5.83 21.65 -8.46
C CYS A 95 6.76 20.64 -7.77
N PRO A 96 7.29 19.64 -8.49
CA PRO A 96 8.13 18.61 -7.91
C PRO A 96 9.46 19.20 -7.42
N VAL A 97 9.87 18.76 -6.21
CA VAL A 97 11.19 19.09 -5.67
C VAL A 97 12.24 18.23 -6.39
N ARG A 98 13.30 18.86 -6.88
CA ARG A 98 14.42 18.19 -7.58
C ARG A 98 15.66 18.06 -6.71
N ARG A 99 15.88 19.03 -5.81
CA ARG A 99 17.03 19.04 -4.92
C ARG A 99 16.70 19.70 -3.60
N ILE A 100 17.27 19.20 -2.53
CA ILE A 100 17.25 19.81 -1.20
C ILE A 100 18.71 19.96 -0.76
N ALA A 101 19.15 21.20 -0.60
CA ALA A 101 20.51 21.49 -0.16
C ALA A 101 20.49 22.19 1.19
N ARG A 102 21.32 21.72 2.13
CA ARG A 102 21.54 22.37 3.41
C ARG A 102 22.48 23.57 3.22
N THR A 103 22.20 24.66 3.90
CA THR A 103 23.00 25.87 3.94
C THR A 103 23.29 26.28 5.39
N ALA A 104 24.10 27.28 5.61
CA ALA A 104 24.37 27.83 6.94
C ALA A 104 23.12 28.40 7.63
N GLN A 105 22.06 28.74 6.86
CA GLN A 105 20.85 29.40 7.36
C GLN A 105 19.56 28.55 7.16
N GLY A 106 19.69 27.27 6.89
CA GLY A 106 18.55 26.38 6.65
C GLY A 106 18.71 25.56 5.37
N PHE A 107 17.73 25.61 4.49
CA PHE A 107 17.68 24.78 3.29
C PHE A 107 17.33 25.59 2.05
N GLU A 108 17.91 25.20 0.93
CA GLU A 108 17.51 25.57 -0.41
C GLU A 108 16.82 24.38 -1.08
N ILE A 109 15.60 24.62 -1.61
CA ILE A 109 14.76 23.62 -2.24
C ILE A 109 14.58 24.03 -3.70
N GLU A 110 15.14 23.24 -4.63
CA GLU A 110 15.07 23.49 -6.05
C GLU A 110 13.82 22.85 -6.66
N THR A 111 13.05 23.66 -7.38
CA THR A 111 11.83 23.27 -8.08
C THR A 111 11.85 23.82 -9.50
N PRO A 112 10.94 23.38 -10.40
CA PRO A 112 10.79 24.00 -11.73
C PRO A 112 10.44 25.49 -11.70
N GLU A 113 9.85 25.96 -10.60
CA GLU A 113 9.44 27.36 -10.42
C GLU A 113 10.55 28.23 -9.78
N GLY A 114 11.71 27.65 -9.49
CA GLY A 114 12.83 28.31 -8.85
C GLY A 114 13.21 27.72 -7.50
N THR A 115 14.08 28.42 -6.77
CA THR A 115 14.62 27.99 -5.49
C THR A 115 13.87 28.63 -4.33
N LEU A 116 13.39 27.79 -3.40
CA LEU A 116 12.79 28.21 -2.14
C LEU A 116 13.84 28.12 -1.03
N ARG A 117 13.84 29.09 -0.09
CA ARG A 117 14.68 29.07 1.12
C ARG A 117 13.81 28.92 2.34
N ARG A 118 14.13 27.96 3.23
CA ARG A 118 13.40 27.66 4.46
C ARG A 118 14.36 27.23 5.56
N GLU A 119 14.01 27.57 6.79
CA GLU A 119 14.78 27.14 7.96
C GLU A 119 14.64 25.64 8.23
N THR A 120 13.48 25.08 7.92
CA THR A 120 13.14 23.67 8.16
C THR A 120 12.46 23.07 6.94
N VAL A 121 12.75 21.81 6.66
CA VAL A 121 12.11 20.99 5.62
C VAL A 121 11.65 19.67 6.22
N ILE A 122 10.41 19.32 5.99
CA ILE A 122 9.86 17.97 6.31
C ILE A 122 9.67 17.25 4.98
N VAL A 123 10.35 16.11 4.82
CA VAL A 123 10.26 15.27 3.63
C VAL A 123 9.32 14.13 3.92
N THR A 124 8.18 14.07 3.23
CA THR A 124 7.15 13.03 3.38
C THR A 124 7.06 12.12 2.14
N ALA A 125 8.12 12.06 1.33
CA ALA A 125 8.18 11.18 0.18
C ALA A 125 8.15 9.70 0.62
N SER A 126 7.57 8.84 -0.22
CA SER A 126 7.60 7.39 0.04
C SER A 126 9.04 6.87 0.11
N VAL A 127 9.24 5.72 0.77
CA VAL A 127 10.57 5.10 0.88
C VAL A 127 11.20 4.91 -0.50
N ASN A 128 10.45 4.42 -1.47
CA ASN A 128 10.97 4.19 -2.83
C ASN A 128 11.33 5.51 -3.55
N VAL A 129 10.65 6.60 -3.27
CA VAL A 129 11.01 7.94 -3.81
C VAL A 129 12.20 8.51 -3.06
N LEU A 130 12.21 8.45 -1.72
CA LEU A 130 13.29 8.98 -0.88
C LEU A 130 14.64 8.33 -1.21
N LEU A 131 14.64 7.01 -1.40
CA LEU A 131 15.84 6.22 -1.66
C LEU A 131 16.16 6.06 -3.15
N SER A 132 15.45 6.79 -4.02
CA SER A 132 15.77 6.90 -5.45
C SER A 132 16.57 8.17 -5.73
N ASP A 133 17.00 8.32 -6.97
CA ASP A 133 17.67 9.54 -7.41
C ASP A 133 16.70 10.67 -7.83
N ALA A 134 15.40 10.54 -7.48
CA ALA A 134 14.36 11.49 -7.86
C ALA A 134 14.53 12.86 -7.16
N ILE A 135 15.08 12.84 -5.93
CA ILE A 135 15.40 14.05 -5.17
C ILE A 135 16.89 14.00 -4.83
N ALA A 136 17.66 14.96 -5.30
CA ALA A 136 19.07 15.12 -4.94
C ALA A 136 19.20 15.77 -3.57
N PHE A 137 20.03 15.22 -2.68
CA PHE A 137 20.33 15.78 -1.37
C PHE A 137 21.76 16.31 -1.31
N ALA A 138 21.96 17.47 -0.70
CA ALA A 138 23.28 18.05 -0.46
C ALA A 138 23.37 18.60 0.99
N PRO A 139 24.21 18.02 1.86
CA PRO A 139 25.03 16.82 1.59
C PRO A 139 24.18 15.60 1.24
N ALA A 140 24.80 14.56 0.70
CA ALA A 140 24.12 13.30 0.42
C ALA A 140 23.48 12.74 1.70
N LEU A 141 22.41 11.94 1.53
CA LEU A 141 21.82 11.24 2.66
C LEU A 141 22.85 10.34 3.35
N PRO A 142 22.74 10.13 4.68
CA PRO A 142 23.65 9.27 5.43
C PRO A 142 23.78 7.88 4.82
N ALA A 143 24.98 7.31 4.87
CA ALA A 143 25.27 6.02 4.25
C ALA A 143 24.49 4.87 4.91
N ASP A 144 24.23 4.94 6.21
CA ASP A 144 23.41 4.00 6.96
C ASP A 144 21.92 4.04 6.50
N LEU A 145 21.38 5.24 6.27
CA LEU A 145 20.05 5.37 5.68
C LEU A 145 20.00 4.80 4.25
N LEU A 146 20.99 5.10 3.43
CA LEU A 146 21.07 4.54 2.07
C LEU A 146 21.21 3.00 2.09
N ALA A 147 21.92 2.44 3.07
CA ALA A 147 22.04 1.00 3.25
C ALA A 147 20.70 0.31 3.53
N THR A 148 19.71 1.03 4.09
CA THR A 148 18.36 0.47 4.30
C THR A 148 17.58 0.28 3.01
N ARG A 149 18.03 0.84 1.88
CA ARG A 149 17.38 0.75 0.56
C ARG A 149 17.05 -0.69 0.13
N GLU A 150 17.96 -1.61 0.41
CA GLU A 150 17.79 -3.02 0.08
C GLU A 150 17.02 -3.80 1.16
N GLN A 151 16.82 -3.20 2.31
CA GLN A 151 16.26 -3.83 3.50
C GLN A 151 14.77 -3.49 3.73
N VAL A 152 14.36 -2.27 3.37
CA VAL A 152 12.97 -1.81 3.43
C VAL A 152 12.53 -1.36 2.03
N ARG A 153 11.37 -1.85 1.58
CA ARG A 153 10.82 -1.54 0.26
C ARG A 153 9.35 -1.22 0.35
N CYS A 154 8.88 -0.30 -0.48
CA CYS A 154 7.46 -0.27 -0.82
C CYS A 154 7.18 -1.35 -1.85
N GLY A 155 6.23 -2.22 -1.55
CA GLY A 155 5.77 -3.24 -2.47
C GLY A 155 4.84 -2.68 -3.55
N SER A 156 4.18 -3.56 -4.27
CA SER A 156 3.21 -3.16 -5.31
C SER A 156 1.78 -3.30 -4.79
N TYR A 157 0.98 -2.29 -5.03
CA TYR A 157 -0.44 -2.27 -4.68
C TYR A 157 -1.20 -1.43 -5.68
N GLU A 158 -2.28 -2.00 -6.25
CA GLU A 158 -3.17 -1.27 -7.15
C GLU A 158 -4.62 -1.58 -6.81
N LYS A 159 -5.51 -0.68 -7.19
CA LYS A 159 -6.96 -0.89 -7.12
C LYS A 159 -7.56 -0.86 -8.50
N VAL A 160 -8.55 -1.70 -8.71
CA VAL A 160 -9.42 -1.66 -9.87
C VAL A 160 -10.82 -1.33 -9.40
N VAL A 161 -11.42 -0.33 -10.01
CA VAL A 161 -12.79 0.11 -9.70
C VAL A 161 -13.65 -0.10 -10.94
N ILE A 162 -14.75 -0.83 -10.78
CA ILE A 162 -15.77 -0.99 -11.82
C ILE A 162 -17.07 -0.34 -11.32
N ARG A 163 -17.71 0.40 -12.21
CA ARG A 163 -19.01 1.03 -11.99
C ARG A 163 -20.09 0.26 -12.75
N PHE A 164 -21.25 0.18 -12.14
CA PHE A 164 -22.40 -0.54 -12.66
C PHE A 164 -23.63 0.36 -12.80
N GLU A 165 -24.57 -0.08 -13.61
CA GLU A 165 -25.93 0.42 -13.64
C GLU A 165 -26.82 -0.44 -12.73
N GLY A 166 -27.69 0.20 -11.93
CA GLY A 166 -28.56 -0.49 -10.99
C GLY A 166 -27.79 -1.11 -9.80
N ASP A 167 -28.33 -2.16 -9.24
CA ASP A 167 -27.72 -2.93 -8.13
C ASP A 167 -27.48 -4.39 -8.54
N PRO A 168 -26.36 -4.71 -9.17
CA PRO A 168 -26.07 -6.07 -9.60
C PRO A 168 -25.67 -7.01 -8.45
N PHE A 169 -25.50 -6.49 -7.23
CA PHE A 169 -25.01 -7.22 -6.07
C PHE A 169 -26.11 -7.63 -5.08
N GLY A 170 -27.38 -7.45 -5.44
CA GLY A 170 -28.51 -7.95 -4.65
C GLY A 170 -28.64 -7.33 -3.26
N GLY A 171 -28.31 -6.04 -3.12
CA GLY A 171 -28.43 -5.30 -1.86
C GLY A 171 -27.20 -5.29 -0.98
N PHE A 172 -26.09 -5.90 -1.36
CA PHE A 172 -24.82 -5.78 -0.63
C PHE A 172 -24.39 -4.32 -0.49
N ARG A 173 -23.88 -3.95 0.67
CA ARG A 173 -23.46 -2.59 1.01
C ARG A 173 -22.14 -2.59 1.73
N SER A 174 -21.06 -2.21 1.04
CA SER A 174 -19.68 -2.21 1.55
C SER A 174 -19.26 -3.58 2.09
N GLU A 175 -19.64 -4.63 1.38
CA GLU A 175 -19.25 -6.00 1.74
C GLU A 175 -17.92 -6.35 1.06
N PHE A 176 -17.01 -6.89 1.85
CA PHE A 176 -15.75 -7.46 1.34
C PHE A 176 -15.95 -8.95 1.06
N CYS A 177 -15.60 -9.34 -0.15
CA CYS A 177 -15.64 -10.71 -0.62
C CYS A 177 -14.25 -11.16 -1.03
N ASP A 178 -13.81 -12.31 -0.54
CA ASP A 178 -12.64 -12.98 -1.10
C ASP A 178 -13.12 -13.96 -2.16
N VAL A 179 -12.86 -13.66 -3.41
CA VAL A 179 -13.20 -14.52 -4.54
C VAL A 179 -12.04 -15.47 -4.79
N VAL A 180 -12.26 -16.73 -4.46
CA VAL A 180 -11.32 -17.83 -4.69
C VAL A 180 -11.79 -18.63 -5.90
N ASP A 181 -10.88 -18.82 -6.86
CA ASP A 181 -11.15 -19.69 -7.98
C ASP A 181 -11.10 -21.15 -7.52
N PRO A 182 -12.12 -21.97 -7.83
CA PRO A 182 -12.09 -23.40 -7.54
C PRO A 182 -10.90 -24.15 -8.16
N LEU A 183 -10.30 -23.61 -9.20
CA LEU A 183 -9.11 -24.16 -9.86
C LEU A 183 -7.78 -23.66 -9.27
N GLY A 184 -7.82 -22.95 -8.12
CA GLY A 184 -6.62 -22.55 -7.37
C GLY A 184 -5.85 -21.36 -7.93
N SER A 185 -6.43 -20.61 -8.85
CA SER A 185 -5.82 -19.35 -9.28
C SER A 185 -6.08 -18.24 -8.24
N HIS A 186 -5.15 -17.35 -8.11
CA HIS A 186 -5.03 -16.23 -7.17
C HIS A 186 -6.36 -15.72 -6.58
N PRO A 187 -6.53 -15.77 -5.25
CA PRO A 187 -7.68 -15.14 -4.59
C PRO A 187 -7.65 -13.63 -4.85
N LEU A 188 -8.83 -13.01 -4.88
CA LEU A 188 -8.96 -11.59 -5.08
C LEU A 188 -9.93 -11.01 -4.05
N ASN A 189 -9.48 -10.00 -3.31
CA ASN A 189 -10.32 -9.27 -2.38
C ASN A 189 -11.08 -8.17 -3.09
N ILE A 190 -12.40 -8.18 -2.99
CA ILE A 190 -13.29 -7.25 -3.68
C ILE A 190 -14.28 -6.65 -2.68
N GLU A 191 -14.33 -5.35 -2.59
CA GLU A 191 -15.42 -4.62 -1.93
C GLU A 191 -16.54 -4.38 -2.95
N VAL A 192 -17.77 -4.77 -2.64
CA VAL A 192 -18.95 -4.51 -3.47
C VAL A 192 -19.93 -3.58 -2.77
N GLY A 193 -20.63 -2.75 -3.53
CA GLY A 193 -21.64 -1.84 -3.00
C GLY A 193 -21.09 -0.74 -2.10
N HIS A 194 -19.89 -0.20 -2.38
CA HIS A 194 -19.20 0.80 -1.56
C HIS A 194 -20.12 1.95 -1.13
N HIS A 195 -20.48 2.01 0.16
CA HIS A 195 -21.44 2.94 0.73
C HIS A 195 -22.79 3.00 -0.02
N GLY A 196 -23.28 1.88 -0.51
CA GLY A 196 -24.49 1.76 -1.28
C GLY A 196 -24.39 2.26 -2.73
N ARG A 197 -23.20 2.57 -3.20
CA ARG A 197 -22.95 2.94 -4.61
C ARG A 197 -22.79 1.67 -5.45
N PRO A 198 -23.22 1.68 -6.71
CA PRO A 198 -23.05 0.54 -7.61
C PRO A 198 -21.60 0.44 -8.10
N LEU A 199 -20.70 0.12 -7.20
CA LEU A 199 -19.24 -0.01 -7.41
C LEU A 199 -18.75 -1.35 -6.92
N ALA A 200 -17.77 -1.92 -7.62
CA ALA A 200 -16.87 -2.95 -7.09
C ALA A 200 -15.45 -2.39 -7.08
N ILE A 201 -14.74 -2.60 -5.99
CA ILE A 201 -13.35 -2.16 -5.81
C ILE A 201 -12.53 -3.40 -5.48
N ALA A 202 -11.67 -3.82 -6.41
CA ALA A 202 -10.75 -4.92 -6.17
C ALA A 202 -9.38 -4.39 -5.73
N HIS A 203 -8.75 -5.17 -4.87
CA HIS A 203 -7.44 -4.90 -4.29
C HIS A 203 -6.42 -5.89 -4.83
N PHE A 204 -5.39 -5.39 -5.47
CA PHE A 204 -4.28 -6.14 -6.01
C PHE A 204 -3.00 -5.78 -5.26
N ALA A 205 -2.29 -6.77 -4.76
CA ALA A 205 -1.07 -6.55 -3.98
C ALA A 205 -0.02 -7.63 -4.29
N GLY A 206 1.23 -7.37 -3.91
CA GLY A 206 2.34 -8.26 -4.16
C GLY A 206 2.85 -8.18 -5.60
N ASP A 207 3.17 -9.32 -6.21
CA ASP A 207 3.70 -9.36 -7.58
C ASP A 207 2.61 -9.15 -8.64
N MET A 208 1.38 -9.57 -8.35
CA MET A 208 0.26 -9.50 -9.28
C MET A 208 0.06 -8.11 -9.93
N PRO A 209 -0.02 -6.98 -9.20
CA PRO A 209 -0.18 -5.68 -9.84
C PRO A 209 1.01 -5.30 -10.73
N ARG A 210 2.21 -5.75 -10.43
CA ARG A 210 3.39 -5.53 -11.26
C ARG A 210 3.29 -6.28 -12.58
N ASP A 211 2.90 -7.54 -12.53
CA ASP A 211 2.73 -8.38 -13.72
C ASP A 211 1.57 -7.87 -14.58
N MET A 212 0.47 -7.48 -13.94
CA MET A 212 -0.70 -6.91 -14.61
C MET A 212 -0.42 -5.52 -15.20
N ALA A 213 0.44 -4.70 -14.58
CA ALA A 213 0.82 -3.40 -15.12
C ALA A 213 1.52 -3.55 -16.49
N ALA A 214 2.29 -4.62 -16.67
CA ALA A 214 2.89 -4.94 -17.97
C ALA A 214 1.85 -5.31 -19.03
N ALA A 215 0.70 -5.90 -18.64
CA ALA A 215 -0.41 -6.22 -19.54
C ALA A 215 -1.36 -5.04 -19.77
N GLY A 216 -1.25 -3.98 -18.97
CA GLY A 216 -2.01 -2.73 -19.06
C GLY A 216 -3.33 -2.73 -18.27
N GLN A 217 -3.88 -1.52 -18.11
CA GLN A 217 -5.13 -1.32 -17.36
C GLN A 217 -6.32 -2.16 -17.84
N PRO A 218 -6.56 -2.35 -19.16
CA PRO A 218 -7.65 -3.20 -19.63
C PRO A 218 -7.59 -4.62 -19.08
N ALA A 219 -6.40 -5.22 -19.02
CA ALA A 219 -6.22 -6.58 -18.50
C ALA A 219 -6.60 -6.69 -17.02
N MET A 220 -6.30 -5.68 -16.21
CA MET A 220 -6.71 -5.63 -14.79
C MET A 220 -8.24 -5.55 -14.66
N ILE A 221 -8.88 -4.74 -15.50
CA ILE A 221 -10.35 -4.59 -15.52
C ILE A 221 -11.01 -5.89 -15.97
N ASP A 222 -10.48 -6.55 -17.00
CA ASP A 222 -11.00 -7.82 -17.50
C ASP A 222 -10.87 -8.94 -16.47
N LEU A 223 -9.77 -9.00 -15.74
CA LEU A 223 -9.60 -9.95 -14.64
C LEU A 223 -10.64 -9.73 -13.53
N LEU A 224 -10.86 -8.48 -13.11
CA LEU A 224 -11.89 -8.19 -12.11
C LEU A 224 -13.28 -8.56 -12.64
N LYS A 225 -13.59 -8.26 -13.90
CA LYS A 225 -14.85 -8.67 -14.54
C LYS A 225 -15.05 -10.18 -14.53
N GLU A 226 -14.02 -10.95 -14.86
CA GLU A 226 -14.06 -12.41 -14.83
C GLU A 226 -14.38 -12.92 -13.42
N LYS A 227 -13.69 -12.42 -12.39
CA LYS A 227 -13.91 -12.79 -10.98
C LYS A 227 -15.32 -12.42 -10.50
N LEU A 228 -15.82 -11.24 -10.89
CA LEU A 228 -17.19 -10.81 -10.56
C LEU A 228 -18.24 -11.68 -11.25
N VAL A 229 -18.02 -12.06 -12.49
CA VAL A 229 -18.92 -12.99 -13.21
C VAL A 229 -18.91 -14.37 -12.55
N SER A 230 -17.76 -14.85 -12.13
CA SER A 230 -17.64 -16.12 -11.39
C SER A 230 -18.41 -16.08 -10.06
N ALA A 231 -18.33 -14.97 -9.32
CA ALA A 231 -18.94 -14.84 -8.00
C ALA A 231 -20.45 -14.52 -8.04
N PHE A 232 -20.89 -13.66 -8.97
CA PHE A 232 -22.24 -13.08 -8.99
C PHE A 232 -23.02 -13.39 -10.27
N GLY A 233 -22.45 -14.13 -11.19
CA GLY A 233 -23.09 -14.52 -12.45
C GLY A 233 -22.98 -13.51 -13.58
N SER A 234 -23.37 -13.91 -14.79
CA SER A 234 -23.18 -13.11 -16.02
C SER A 234 -23.98 -11.80 -16.08
N SER A 235 -25.01 -11.64 -15.24
CA SER A 235 -25.78 -10.39 -15.14
C SER A 235 -24.92 -9.21 -14.72
N VAL A 236 -23.90 -9.44 -13.88
CA VAL A 236 -22.95 -8.41 -13.43
C VAL A 236 -22.21 -7.80 -14.63
N ALA A 237 -21.75 -8.64 -15.56
CA ALA A 237 -21.03 -8.15 -16.75
C ALA A 237 -21.90 -7.22 -17.62
N ARG A 238 -23.20 -7.49 -17.73
CA ARG A 238 -24.14 -6.66 -18.52
C ARG A 238 -24.43 -5.31 -17.86
N ALA A 239 -24.32 -5.23 -16.53
CA ALA A 239 -24.55 -4.01 -15.77
C ALA A 239 -23.31 -3.08 -15.72
N MET A 240 -22.15 -3.53 -16.18
CA MET A 240 -20.92 -2.72 -16.17
C MET A 240 -21.05 -1.51 -17.10
N THR A 241 -20.70 -0.31 -16.57
CA THR A 241 -20.73 0.95 -17.33
C THR A 241 -19.34 1.56 -17.53
N GLY A 242 -18.33 1.06 -16.85
CA GLY A 242 -16.94 1.49 -17.00
C GLY A 242 -16.07 1.01 -15.86
N GLY A 243 -14.76 1.12 -16.07
CA GLY A 243 -13.75 0.75 -15.08
C GLY A 243 -12.54 1.66 -15.16
N THR A 244 -11.80 1.73 -14.06
CA THR A 244 -10.52 2.45 -13.95
C THR A 244 -9.59 1.72 -12.98
N THR A 245 -8.30 1.98 -13.10
CA THR A 245 -7.28 1.43 -12.21
C THR A 245 -6.45 2.55 -11.60
N THR A 246 -5.88 2.31 -10.43
CA THR A 246 -4.75 3.11 -9.96
C THR A 246 -3.48 2.71 -10.72
N THR A 247 -2.45 3.55 -10.64
CA THR A 247 -1.13 3.32 -11.24
C THR A 247 -0.03 3.74 -10.27
N TRP A 248 -0.19 3.43 -9.00
CA TRP A 248 0.71 3.89 -7.93
C TRP A 248 2.13 3.39 -8.10
N GLY A 249 2.30 2.16 -8.61
CA GLY A 249 3.62 1.61 -8.88
C GLY A 249 4.37 2.36 -9.99
N ALA A 250 3.65 2.83 -11.01
CA ALA A 250 4.20 3.58 -12.15
C ALA A 250 4.29 5.10 -11.89
N ASP A 251 3.60 5.62 -10.88
CA ASP A 251 3.63 7.04 -10.53
C ASP A 251 5.02 7.42 -9.98
N PRO A 252 5.76 8.35 -10.61
CA PRO A 252 7.11 8.72 -10.19
C PRO A 252 7.18 9.36 -8.79
N PHE A 253 6.06 9.84 -8.26
CA PHE A 253 5.95 10.48 -6.96
C PHE A 253 5.44 9.54 -5.85
N ILE A 254 5.02 8.32 -6.19
CA ILE A 254 4.51 7.30 -5.27
C ILE A 254 5.40 6.07 -5.26
N ARG A 255 5.59 5.43 -6.42
CA ARG A 255 6.46 4.27 -6.68
C ARG A 255 6.15 3.03 -5.85
N GLY A 256 4.89 2.80 -5.51
CA GLY A 256 4.49 1.57 -4.83
C GLY A 256 3.36 1.73 -3.82
N GLY A 257 3.19 0.71 -2.99
CA GLY A 257 2.20 0.64 -1.93
C GLY A 257 2.81 0.79 -0.53
N TYR A 258 2.46 -0.14 0.38
CA TYR A 258 2.98 -0.13 1.75
C TYR A 258 4.45 -0.53 1.81
N ALA A 259 5.17 0.01 2.81
CA ALA A 259 6.54 -0.37 3.06
C ALA A 259 6.60 -1.62 3.97
N TYR A 260 7.51 -2.54 3.70
CA TYR A 260 7.80 -3.70 4.53
C TYR A 260 9.31 -3.90 4.69
N ALA A 261 9.73 -4.46 5.82
CA ALA A 261 11.11 -4.93 5.96
C ALA A 261 11.24 -6.32 5.32
N ARG A 262 12.33 -6.54 4.59
CA ARG A 262 12.65 -7.84 4.01
C ARG A 262 13.04 -8.84 5.09
N ALA A 263 12.84 -10.11 4.81
CA ALA A 263 13.31 -11.20 5.66
C ALA A 263 14.82 -11.04 5.98
N GLY A 264 15.19 -11.23 7.24
CA GLY A 264 16.53 -10.97 7.75
C GLY A 264 16.81 -9.52 8.12
N HIS A 265 15.85 -8.60 7.94
CA HIS A 265 16.05 -7.16 8.14
C HIS A 265 14.95 -6.51 9.00
N ALA A 266 14.38 -7.22 9.98
CA ALA A 266 13.32 -6.71 10.84
C ALA A 266 13.69 -5.43 11.62
N ALA A 267 14.99 -5.18 11.86
CA ALA A 267 15.47 -3.98 12.54
C ALA A 267 15.66 -2.77 11.59
N ALA A 268 15.47 -2.94 10.30
CA ALA A 268 15.76 -1.88 9.32
C ALA A 268 14.85 -0.66 9.46
N ARG A 269 13.59 -0.84 9.89
CA ARG A 269 12.69 0.30 10.20
C ARG A 269 13.21 1.12 11.37
N ASP A 270 13.66 0.45 12.43
CA ASP A 270 14.24 1.10 13.61
C ASP A 270 15.51 1.88 13.20
N ALA A 271 16.33 1.31 12.32
CA ALA A 271 17.52 1.97 11.77
C ALA A 271 17.14 3.20 10.93
N MET A 272 16.09 3.13 10.10
CA MET A 272 15.60 4.29 9.34
C MET A 272 15.10 5.42 10.26
N ILE A 273 14.38 5.08 11.34
CA ILE A 273 13.87 6.05 12.32
C ILE A 273 15.02 6.69 13.09
N ALA A 274 16.06 5.89 13.43
CA ALA A 274 17.22 6.34 14.16
C ALA A 274 18.24 7.09 13.29
N ALA A 275 18.15 7.00 11.97
CA ALA A 275 19.07 7.67 11.06
C ALA A 275 19.02 9.19 11.30
N ASP A 276 20.17 9.75 11.68
CA ASP A 276 20.29 11.19 11.88
C ASP A 276 20.45 11.87 10.53
N LEU A 277 19.40 12.54 10.09
CA LEU A 277 19.40 13.34 8.86
C LEU A 277 20.11 14.69 9.05
N ALA A 278 20.58 14.99 10.26
CA ALA A 278 21.32 16.20 10.59
C ALA A 278 22.68 15.86 11.19
N PRO A 279 23.80 16.27 10.56
CA PRO A 279 25.08 16.23 11.27
C PRO A 279 25.09 17.26 12.40
N GLN A 280 25.31 16.80 13.61
CA GLN A 280 25.98 17.38 14.79
C GLN A 280 25.46 18.69 15.44
N ASP A 281 24.48 19.40 14.98
CA ASP A 281 24.00 20.63 15.60
C ASP A 281 22.52 20.62 16.08
N GLY A 282 22.00 19.45 16.35
CA GLY A 282 20.87 19.26 17.29
C GLY A 282 19.49 19.70 16.82
N ARG A 283 19.21 19.90 15.54
CA ARG A 283 17.95 20.47 15.08
C ARG A 283 17.17 19.74 14.01
N LEU A 284 17.41 18.47 13.75
CA LEU A 284 16.51 17.67 12.89
C LEU A 284 16.35 16.27 13.46
N ARG A 285 15.25 16.01 14.12
CA ARG A 285 14.76 14.64 14.33
C ARG A 285 13.69 14.37 13.29
N GLY A 286 13.97 13.48 12.35
CA GLY A 286 12.93 12.93 11.49
C GLY A 286 12.13 11.92 12.28
N ASN A 287 10.86 12.21 12.56
CA ASN A 287 9.90 11.17 12.89
C ASN A 287 9.29 10.73 11.55
N LEU A 288 9.63 9.53 11.08
CA LEU A 288 8.95 8.82 10.01
C LEU A 288 7.80 8.03 10.57
#